data_b3f31162e02c442551d45d1d658ca4f3
#
_entry.id   b3f31162e02c442551d45d1d658ca4f3
#
_cell.length_a   1.000
_cell.length_b   1.000
_cell.length_c   1.000
_cell.angle_alpha   90.00
_cell.angle_beta   90.00
_cell.angle_gamma   90.00
#
_symmetry.space_group_name_H-M   'P 1'
#
loop_
_entity.id
_entity.type
_entity.pdbx_description
1 polymer ?
#
loop_
_entity_poly.entity_id
_entity_poly.type
_entity_poly.pdbx_seq_one_letter_code
_entity_poly.pdbx_strand_id
1 'polypeptide(L)'
;MKNLALILISLLITTSCNTASDFDKYKQHVITLSSDEFEGRAPGTPGGVKTKNYIADHYASLGLSSFGDSYLMPVNLTGVNLVVDQSSFNLSVNGEVLELAYPSDVVYGTTRQVDAVSFQDSDLVFVGYGVNAPEYDWNDYKIDVKGKTVVMLINDPGFELKGTEFNGKAMTYYGRWTYKFEEAARQGAAGAIIIHE
;
A
#
# COMPACT_ATOMS: atom_id res chain seq x y z
N MET A 1 20.89 -64.75 -24.35
CA MET A 1 20.18 -63.63 -25.02
C MET A 1 18.89 -63.19 -24.29
N LYS A 2 18.11 -64.09 -23.70
CA LYS A 2 16.89 -63.73 -22.93
C LYS A 2 17.15 -62.93 -21.63
N ASN A 3 18.29 -63.17 -20.96
CA ASN A 3 18.62 -62.49 -19.71
C ASN A 3 19.17 -61.06 -19.92
N LEU A 4 19.73 -60.75 -21.10
CA LEU A 4 20.23 -59.43 -21.43
C LEU A 4 19.08 -58.42 -21.68
N ALA A 5 17.98 -58.89 -22.25
CA ALA A 5 16.80 -58.08 -22.51
C ALA A 5 16.06 -57.69 -21.22
N LEU A 6 16.04 -58.57 -20.20
CA LEU A 6 15.45 -58.29 -18.90
C LEU A 6 16.25 -57.23 -18.10
N ILE A 7 17.58 -57.20 -18.22
CA ILE A 7 18.45 -56.20 -17.57
C ILE A 7 18.27 -54.82 -18.22
N LEU A 8 18.08 -54.73 -19.55
CA LEU A 8 17.83 -53.48 -20.25
C LEU A 8 16.45 -52.88 -19.90
N ILE A 9 15.44 -53.70 -19.67
CA ILE A 9 14.10 -53.24 -19.29
C ILE A 9 14.09 -52.74 -17.82
N SER A 10 14.87 -53.36 -16.92
CA SER A 10 14.95 -52.90 -15.53
C SER A 10 15.74 -51.59 -15.36
N LEU A 11 16.63 -51.24 -16.32
CA LEU A 11 17.39 -49.99 -16.29
C LEU A 11 16.58 -48.77 -16.79
N LEU A 12 15.48 -49.00 -17.51
CA LEU A 12 14.60 -47.96 -18.06
C LEU A 12 13.51 -47.46 -17.06
N ILE A 13 13.37 -48.15 -15.91
CA ILE A 13 12.29 -47.83 -14.94
C ILE A 13 12.78 -46.89 -13.81
N THR A 14 14.08 -46.58 -13.74
CA THR A 14 14.63 -45.80 -12.61
C THR A 14 14.79 -44.29 -12.86
N THR A 15 14.35 -43.77 -14.00
CA THR A 15 14.21 -42.32 -14.19
C THR A 15 12.82 -41.87 -13.75
N SER A 16 12.47 -42.08 -12.47
CA SER A 16 11.45 -41.30 -11.83
C SER A 16 12.01 -39.89 -11.69
N CYS A 17 11.75 -39.06 -12.68
CA CYS A 17 11.91 -37.63 -12.51
C CYS A 17 11.03 -37.21 -11.33
N ASN A 18 11.66 -37.00 -10.20
CA ASN A 18 11.05 -36.40 -9.02
C ASN A 18 10.83 -34.93 -9.36
N THR A 19 9.85 -34.65 -10.21
CA THR A 19 9.44 -33.27 -10.51
C THR A 19 8.79 -32.73 -9.26
N ALA A 20 9.43 -31.71 -8.67
CA ALA A 20 8.84 -30.97 -7.56
C ALA A 20 7.39 -30.62 -7.90
N SER A 21 6.49 -30.81 -6.95
CA SER A 21 5.07 -30.42 -7.14
C SER A 21 4.99 -28.91 -7.39
N ASP A 22 3.92 -28.46 -8.01
CA ASP A 22 3.73 -27.03 -8.23
C ASP A 22 3.64 -26.26 -6.90
N PHE A 23 3.16 -26.92 -5.84
CA PHE A 23 3.18 -26.37 -4.50
C PHE A 23 4.62 -26.20 -3.96
N ASP A 24 5.52 -27.16 -4.19
CA ASP A 24 6.92 -27.05 -3.76
C ASP A 24 7.64 -25.93 -4.49
N LYS A 25 7.39 -25.78 -5.79
CA LYS A 25 7.95 -24.67 -6.58
C LYS A 25 7.44 -23.31 -6.05
N TYR A 26 6.15 -23.18 -5.81
CA TYR A 26 5.57 -21.98 -5.22
C TYR A 26 6.17 -21.67 -3.85
N LYS A 27 6.26 -22.68 -2.97
CA LYS A 27 6.88 -22.55 -1.65
C LYS A 27 8.32 -22.06 -1.75
N GLN A 28 9.08 -22.57 -2.73
CA GLN A 28 10.48 -22.14 -2.94
C GLN A 28 10.56 -20.67 -3.35
N HIS A 29 9.65 -20.18 -4.22
CA HIS A 29 9.59 -18.76 -4.56
C HIS A 29 9.30 -17.89 -3.34
N VAL A 30 8.35 -18.31 -2.49
CA VAL A 30 8.06 -17.59 -1.25
C VAL A 30 9.27 -17.53 -0.32
N ILE A 31 9.94 -18.67 -0.09
CA ILE A 31 11.15 -18.74 0.75
C ILE A 31 12.26 -17.83 0.20
N THR A 32 12.52 -17.91 -1.10
CA THR A 32 13.55 -17.10 -1.74
C THR A 32 13.25 -15.61 -1.62
N LEU A 33 12.07 -15.19 -2.02
CA LEU A 33 11.69 -13.79 -2.04
C LEU A 33 11.52 -13.18 -0.62
N SER A 34 11.24 -13.98 0.39
CA SER A 34 11.13 -13.53 1.78
C SER A 34 12.44 -13.59 2.57
N SER A 35 13.53 -14.07 1.96
CA SER A 35 14.83 -14.13 2.64
C SER A 35 15.42 -12.73 2.85
N ASP A 36 16.30 -12.61 3.84
CA ASP A 36 17.01 -11.36 4.18
C ASP A 36 17.85 -10.83 3.03
N GLU A 37 18.29 -11.72 2.13
CA GLU A 37 19.03 -11.35 0.93
C GLU A 37 18.26 -10.36 0.02
N PHE A 38 16.96 -10.41 0.03
CA PHE A 38 16.07 -9.52 -0.74
C PHE A 38 15.68 -8.23 -0.02
N GLU A 39 16.17 -7.99 1.21
CA GLU A 39 16.11 -6.70 1.93
C GLU A 39 14.71 -6.05 1.95
N GLY A 40 13.64 -6.85 2.08
CA GLY A 40 12.26 -6.36 2.04
C GLY A 40 11.75 -5.90 0.66
N ARG A 41 12.56 -5.94 -0.40
CA ARG A 41 12.17 -5.74 -1.81
C ARG A 41 11.61 -4.36 -2.15
N ALA A 42 11.95 -3.33 -1.39
CA ALA A 42 11.44 -1.98 -1.66
C ALA A 42 11.87 -1.46 -3.04
N PRO A 43 10.98 -0.75 -3.77
CA PRO A 43 11.34 -0.13 -5.03
C PRO A 43 12.53 0.84 -4.88
N GLY A 44 13.44 0.83 -5.87
CA GLY A 44 14.62 1.69 -5.87
C GLY A 44 15.78 1.21 -4.97
N THR A 45 15.63 0.09 -4.26
CA THR A 45 16.67 -0.48 -3.40
C THR A 45 17.41 -1.65 -4.09
N PRO A 46 18.59 -2.07 -3.58
CA PRO A 46 19.26 -3.29 -4.08
C PRO A 46 18.38 -4.53 -4.00
N GLY A 47 17.62 -4.71 -2.92
CA GLY A 47 16.66 -5.81 -2.78
C GLY A 47 15.52 -5.76 -3.80
N GLY A 48 15.02 -4.56 -4.13
CA GLY A 48 14.07 -4.36 -5.21
C GLY A 48 14.64 -4.72 -6.58
N VAL A 49 15.92 -4.40 -6.84
CA VAL A 49 16.61 -4.79 -8.09
C VAL A 49 16.76 -6.31 -8.18
N LYS A 50 17.19 -6.99 -7.12
CA LYS A 50 17.26 -8.46 -7.07
C LYS A 50 15.90 -9.09 -7.35
N THR A 51 14.84 -8.56 -6.73
CA THR A 51 13.48 -9.08 -6.89
C THR A 51 13.00 -9.03 -8.33
N LYS A 52 13.12 -7.88 -8.99
CA LYS A 52 12.66 -7.73 -10.38
C LYS A 52 13.45 -8.64 -11.33
N ASN A 53 14.75 -8.78 -11.12
CA ASN A 53 15.59 -9.68 -11.94
C ASN A 53 15.20 -11.14 -11.71
N TYR A 54 15.03 -11.57 -10.47
CA TYR A 54 14.57 -12.92 -10.13
C TYR A 54 13.24 -13.27 -10.83
N ILE A 55 12.29 -12.34 -10.84
CA ILE A 55 10.99 -12.56 -11.49
C ILE A 55 11.16 -12.60 -13.02
N ALA A 56 11.95 -11.69 -13.58
CA ALA A 56 12.21 -11.66 -15.02
C ALA A 56 12.88 -12.94 -15.53
N ASP A 57 13.90 -13.43 -14.80
CA ASP A 57 14.60 -14.68 -15.11
C ASP A 57 13.65 -15.88 -15.01
N HIS A 58 12.76 -15.87 -14.02
CA HIS A 58 11.76 -16.92 -13.89
C HIS A 58 10.78 -16.93 -15.07
N TYR A 59 10.29 -15.76 -15.51
CA TYR A 59 9.41 -15.66 -16.69
C TYR A 59 10.14 -16.15 -17.95
N ALA A 60 11.40 -15.79 -18.12
CA ALA A 60 12.21 -16.30 -19.24
C ALA A 60 12.36 -17.84 -19.18
N SER A 61 12.57 -18.41 -17.99
CA SER A 61 12.70 -19.87 -17.80
C SER A 61 11.42 -20.64 -18.13
N LEU A 62 10.26 -19.98 -18.01
CA LEU A 62 8.96 -20.53 -18.40
C LEU A 62 8.66 -20.40 -19.90
N GLY A 63 9.54 -19.73 -20.67
CA GLY A 63 9.33 -19.48 -22.09
C GLY A 63 8.23 -18.47 -22.38
N LEU A 64 7.87 -17.62 -21.41
CA LEU A 64 6.91 -16.52 -21.64
C LEU A 64 7.53 -15.48 -22.55
N SER A 65 6.72 -14.88 -23.41
CA SER A 65 7.16 -13.77 -24.23
C SER A 65 7.27 -12.49 -23.41
N SER A 66 8.35 -11.73 -23.60
CA SER A 66 8.49 -10.40 -22.99
C SER A 66 7.56 -9.38 -23.67
N PHE A 67 7.29 -8.28 -23.01
CA PHE A 67 6.59 -7.15 -23.61
C PHE A 67 7.64 -6.24 -24.29
N GLY A 68 7.73 -6.32 -25.61
CA GLY A 68 8.86 -5.76 -26.35
C GLY A 68 10.15 -6.53 -26.07
N ASP A 69 11.25 -5.81 -25.83
CA ASP A 69 12.58 -6.41 -25.64
C ASP A 69 12.89 -6.77 -24.17
N SER A 70 11.96 -6.57 -23.23
CA SER A 70 12.20 -6.76 -21.81
C SER A 70 10.96 -7.21 -21.06
N TYR A 71 11.17 -8.03 -20.00
CA TYR A 71 10.14 -8.30 -18.99
C TYR A 71 9.93 -7.14 -18.01
N LEU A 72 10.81 -6.13 -18.04
CA LEU A 72 10.81 -5.01 -17.11
C LEU A 72 10.37 -3.74 -17.84
N MET A 73 9.36 -3.08 -17.31
CA MET A 73 8.92 -1.76 -17.77
C MET A 73 9.39 -0.70 -16.78
N PRO A 74 10.14 0.33 -17.19
CA PRO A 74 10.56 1.39 -16.30
C PRO A 74 9.38 2.23 -15.83
N VAL A 75 9.32 2.49 -14.53
CA VAL A 75 8.36 3.39 -13.90
C VAL A 75 9.13 4.40 -13.06
N ASN A 76 8.92 5.68 -13.34
CA ASN A 76 9.52 6.74 -12.54
C ASN A 76 8.79 6.87 -11.20
N LEU A 77 9.54 6.82 -10.10
CA LEU A 77 9.03 7.01 -8.76
C LEU A 77 9.64 8.29 -8.17
N THR A 78 8.82 9.04 -7.45
CA THR A 78 9.29 10.18 -6.66
C THR A 78 9.38 9.74 -5.20
N GLY A 79 10.58 9.79 -4.62
CA GLY A 79 10.79 9.62 -3.19
C GLY A 79 10.48 10.93 -2.46
N VAL A 80 9.72 10.84 -1.37
CA VAL A 80 9.46 11.96 -0.47
C VAL A 80 9.91 11.56 0.92
N ASN A 81 10.79 12.35 1.52
CA ASN A 81 11.29 12.14 2.88
C ASN A 81 10.96 13.36 3.73
N LEU A 82 10.38 13.13 4.91
CA LEU A 82 10.17 14.19 5.89
C LEU A 82 11.50 14.55 6.53
N VAL A 83 11.83 15.84 6.53
CA VAL A 83 12.97 16.38 7.28
C VAL A 83 12.46 16.76 8.68
N VAL A 84 12.51 15.80 9.61
CA VAL A 84 11.89 15.90 10.94
C VAL A 84 12.35 17.15 11.70
N ASP A 85 13.65 17.42 11.72
CA ASP A 85 14.24 18.56 12.44
C ASP A 85 13.81 19.94 11.89
N GLN A 86 13.25 19.98 10.69
CA GLN A 86 12.74 21.19 10.03
C GLN A 86 11.22 21.20 9.89
N SER A 87 10.57 20.23 10.49
CA SER A 87 9.12 20.07 10.41
C SER A 87 8.49 20.21 11.78
N SER A 88 7.33 20.85 11.85
CA SER A 88 6.60 20.99 13.10
C SER A 88 5.11 20.78 12.86
N PHE A 89 4.44 20.26 13.87
CA PHE A 89 2.99 20.11 13.94
C PHE A 89 2.52 20.60 15.29
N ASN A 90 1.70 21.65 15.29
CA ASN A 90 1.13 22.23 16.49
C ASN A 90 -0.39 22.19 16.38
N LEU A 91 -1.05 21.67 17.39
CA LEU A 91 -2.48 21.56 17.47
C LEU A 91 -2.98 22.17 18.78
N SER A 92 -4.01 22.99 18.72
CA SER A 92 -4.66 23.52 19.93
C SER A 92 -6.15 23.28 19.88
N VAL A 93 -6.74 22.95 21.02
CA VAL A 93 -8.18 22.77 21.19
C VAL A 93 -8.64 23.62 22.38
N ASN A 94 -9.60 24.50 22.16
CA ASN A 94 -10.09 25.43 23.20
C ASN A 94 -8.98 26.29 23.85
N GLY A 95 -7.92 26.60 23.09
CA GLY A 95 -6.79 27.39 23.57
C GLY A 95 -5.71 26.57 24.32
N GLU A 96 -5.90 25.29 24.50
CA GLU A 96 -4.89 24.38 25.05
C GLU A 96 -4.11 23.73 23.91
N VAL A 97 -2.77 23.79 23.99
CA VAL A 97 -1.88 23.11 23.04
C VAL A 97 -1.80 21.63 23.38
N LEU A 98 -2.03 20.78 22.41
CA LEU A 98 -1.81 19.35 22.54
C LEU A 98 -0.36 19.02 22.23
N GLU A 99 0.34 18.48 23.21
CA GLU A 99 1.71 18.00 23.06
C GLU A 99 1.70 16.62 22.39
N LEU A 100 1.93 16.57 21.09
CA LEU A 100 1.94 15.37 20.30
C LEU A 100 3.35 15.08 19.77
N ALA A 101 3.92 13.96 20.17
CA ALA A 101 5.25 13.55 19.77
C ALA A 101 5.25 12.80 18.43
N TYR A 102 6.15 13.20 17.52
CA TYR A 102 6.42 12.44 16.29
C TYR A 102 7.49 11.37 16.58
N PRO A 103 7.34 10.13 16.10
CA PRO A 103 6.18 9.58 15.39
C PRO A 103 5.20 8.80 16.29
N SER A 104 5.32 8.89 17.63
CA SER A 104 4.55 8.06 18.57
C SER A 104 3.06 8.41 18.63
N ASP A 105 2.75 9.70 18.62
CA ASP A 105 1.38 10.19 18.79
C ASP A 105 0.78 10.67 17.46
N VAL A 106 1.62 11.21 16.60
CA VAL A 106 1.24 11.74 15.30
C VAL A 106 2.30 11.46 14.24
N VAL A 107 1.85 11.14 13.03
CA VAL A 107 2.67 11.10 11.82
C VAL A 107 2.13 12.13 10.85
N TYR A 108 2.97 13.00 10.34
CA TYR A 108 2.58 14.04 9.39
C TYR A 108 3.52 14.10 8.20
N GLY A 109 3.03 14.64 7.09
CA GLY A 109 3.81 14.76 5.87
C GLY A 109 2.98 15.32 4.72
N THR A 110 3.57 15.32 3.54
CA THR A 110 2.90 15.71 2.30
C THR A 110 3.35 14.82 1.15
N THR A 111 2.47 14.55 0.20
CA THR A 111 2.80 13.88 -1.06
C THR A 111 3.05 14.88 -2.21
N ARG A 112 2.97 16.18 -1.94
CA ARG A 112 3.28 17.21 -2.93
C ARG A 112 4.77 17.17 -3.27
N GLN A 113 5.09 17.29 -4.56
CA GLN A 113 6.47 17.36 -5.05
C GLN A 113 7.00 18.81 -4.96
N VAL A 114 7.19 19.27 -3.73
CA VAL A 114 7.69 20.61 -3.39
C VAL A 114 8.64 20.54 -2.20
N ASP A 115 9.52 21.50 -2.06
CA ASP A 115 10.53 21.51 -1.00
C ASP A 115 9.93 21.69 0.40
N ALA A 116 8.82 22.43 0.52
CA ALA A 116 8.13 22.64 1.78
C ALA A 116 6.63 22.90 1.57
N VAL A 117 5.84 22.53 2.57
CA VAL A 117 4.44 22.91 2.71
C VAL A 117 4.26 23.48 4.11
N SER A 118 3.60 24.63 4.22
CA SER A 118 3.22 25.20 5.50
C SER A 118 1.83 25.84 5.42
N PHE A 119 1.12 25.80 6.52
CA PHE A 119 -0.10 26.59 6.77
C PHE A 119 -0.19 26.84 8.27
N GLN A 120 -0.84 27.91 8.65
CA GLN A 120 -0.97 28.35 10.05
C GLN A 120 -2.42 28.80 10.30
N ASP A 121 -2.82 28.77 11.56
CA ASP A 121 -4.10 29.29 12.04
C ASP A 121 -5.30 28.72 11.28
N SER A 122 -5.21 27.45 10.91
CA SER A 122 -6.28 26.73 10.19
C SER A 122 -7.28 26.15 11.18
N ASP A 123 -8.54 26.61 11.12
CA ASP A 123 -9.61 26.07 11.94
C ASP A 123 -9.77 24.56 11.75
N LEU A 124 -10.05 23.86 12.84
CA LEU A 124 -10.37 22.43 12.80
C LEU A 124 -11.85 22.19 12.59
N VAL A 125 -12.17 21.29 11.69
CA VAL A 125 -13.55 20.86 11.41
C VAL A 125 -13.64 19.35 11.44
N PHE A 126 -14.38 18.80 12.39
CA PHE A 126 -14.68 17.39 12.40
C PHE A 126 -15.76 17.05 11.36
N VAL A 127 -15.46 16.12 10.46
CA VAL A 127 -16.32 15.72 9.34
C VAL A 127 -16.64 14.21 9.37
N GLY A 128 -16.83 13.64 10.56
CA GLY A 128 -17.17 12.22 10.69
C GLY A 128 -16.15 11.32 10.00
N TYR A 129 -16.60 10.52 9.05
CA TYR A 129 -15.72 9.70 8.20
C TYR A 129 -15.14 10.46 6.99
N GLY A 130 -15.54 11.71 6.75
CA GLY A 130 -15.10 12.50 5.60
C GLY A 130 -15.49 11.88 4.26
N VAL A 131 -16.65 11.28 4.18
CA VAL A 131 -17.17 10.58 3.00
C VAL A 131 -18.21 11.44 2.28
N ASN A 132 -18.07 11.52 0.96
CA ASN A 132 -19.07 12.05 0.04
C ASN A 132 -19.35 10.97 -1.01
N ALA A 133 -20.46 10.25 -0.82
CA ALA A 133 -20.87 9.08 -1.61
C ALA A 133 -22.32 9.24 -2.06
N PRO A 134 -22.56 9.95 -3.18
CA PRO A 134 -23.90 10.22 -3.67
C PRO A 134 -24.75 8.98 -3.92
N GLU A 135 -24.13 7.85 -4.30
CA GLU A 135 -24.80 6.57 -4.53
C GLU A 135 -25.36 5.94 -3.26
N TYR A 136 -24.89 6.38 -2.08
CA TYR A 136 -25.44 6.00 -0.77
C TYR A 136 -26.25 7.14 -0.13
N ASP A 137 -26.53 8.23 -0.87
CA ASP A 137 -27.13 9.46 -0.33
C ASP A 137 -26.38 9.98 0.92
N TRP A 138 -25.05 9.82 0.93
CA TRP A 138 -24.18 10.13 2.05
C TRP A 138 -23.24 11.28 1.74
N ASN A 139 -23.20 12.25 2.65
CA ASN A 139 -22.23 13.34 2.59
C ASN A 139 -21.92 13.84 4.00
N ASP A 140 -20.68 13.71 4.43
CA ASP A 140 -20.18 14.17 5.73
C ASP A 140 -19.81 15.67 5.73
N TYR A 141 -19.58 16.24 4.55
CA TYR A 141 -19.23 17.66 4.40
C TYR A 141 -20.46 18.55 4.42
N LYS A 142 -21.03 18.77 5.63
CA LYS A 142 -22.25 19.57 5.82
C LYS A 142 -21.97 21.07 5.89
N ILE A 143 -20.71 21.47 6.03
CA ILE A 143 -20.29 22.88 6.12
C ILE A 143 -19.11 23.12 5.18
N ASP A 144 -18.88 24.37 4.84
CA ASP A 144 -17.72 24.77 4.03
C ASP A 144 -16.42 24.56 4.81
N VAL A 145 -15.53 23.75 4.25
CA VAL A 145 -14.21 23.42 4.83
C VAL A 145 -13.06 24.04 4.05
N LYS A 146 -13.35 24.89 3.08
CA LYS A 146 -12.31 25.54 2.28
C LYS A 146 -11.33 26.33 3.16
N GLY A 147 -10.04 26.02 3.00
CA GLY A 147 -8.94 26.62 3.79
C GLY A 147 -8.87 26.17 5.23
N LYS A 148 -9.72 25.25 5.68
CA LYS A 148 -9.70 24.67 7.02
C LYS A 148 -8.98 23.33 7.05
N THR A 149 -8.66 22.85 8.24
CA THR A 149 -8.12 21.49 8.45
C THR A 149 -9.28 20.58 8.86
N VAL A 150 -9.55 19.57 8.04
CA VAL A 150 -10.59 18.59 8.36
C VAL A 150 -10.01 17.49 9.26
N VAL A 151 -10.79 17.09 10.26
CA VAL A 151 -10.51 15.97 11.15
C VAL A 151 -11.53 14.87 10.87
N MET A 152 -11.07 13.65 10.64
CA MET A 152 -11.94 12.54 10.25
C MET A 152 -11.47 11.22 10.82
N LEU A 153 -12.38 10.26 10.91
CA LEU A 153 -12.08 8.89 11.30
C LEU A 153 -11.58 8.09 10.09
N ILE A 154 -10.70 7.12 10.33
CA ILE A 154 -10.41 6.05 9.38
C ILE A 154 -11.69 5.21 9.17
N ASN A 155 -11.70 4.34 8.18
CA ASN A 155 -12.86 3.55 7.78
C ASN A 155 -13.97 4.37 7.10
N ASP A 156 -15.11 3.79 6.92
CA ASP A 156 -16.32 4.38 6.32
C ASP A 156 -17.54 4.15 7.24
N PRO A 157 -18.66 4.82 6.97
CA PRO A 157 -19.82 4.72 7.84
C PRO A 157 -20.34 3.30 8.06
N GLY A 158 -20.09 2.38 7.13
CA GLY A 158 -20.51 0.99 7.25
C GLY A 158 -19.83 0.23 8.39
N PHE A 159 -18.66 0.69 8.84
CA PHE A 159 -17.90 0.02 9.90
C PHE A 159 -18.68 -0.03 11.22
N GLU A 160 -19.34 1.07 11.59
CA GLU A 160 -20.14 1.18 12.81
C GLU A 160 -21.63 0.89 12.60
N LEU A 161 -22.14 1.06 11.39
CA LEU A 161 -23.54 0.84 11.07
C LEU A 161 -23.88 -0.66 11.07
N LYS A 162 -25.02 -1.01 11.67
CA LYS A 162 -25.59 -2.35 11.58
C LYS A 162 -26.40 -2.46 10.29
N GLY A 163 -25.72 -2.71 9.18
CA GLY A 163 -26.37 -2.77 7.88
C GLY A 163 -25.42 -3.28 6.80
N THR A 164 -25.88 -3.18 5.57
CA THR A 164 -25.09 -3.55 4.38
C THR A 164 -24.56 -2.33 3.64
N GLU A 165 -24.94 -1.13 4.07
CA GLU A 165 -24.40 0.11 3.54
C GLU A 165 -22.88 0.10 3.67
N PHE A 166 -22.20 0.65 2.68
CA PHE A 166 -20.72 0.66 2.62
C PHE A 166 -20.07 -0.72 2.84
N ASN A 167 -20.79 -1.80 2.48
CA ASN A 167 -20.28 -3.18 2.63
C ASN A 167 -20.02 -3.63 4.09
N GLY A 168 -20.69 -3.00 5.06
CA GLY A 168 -20.59 -3.31 6.48
C GLY A 168 -19.16 -3.17 7.01
N LYS A 169 -18.65 -4.17 7.73
CA LYS A 169 -17.29 -4.14 8.30
C LYS A 169 -16.15 -4.32 7.29
N ALA A 170 -16.44 -4.65 6.05
CA ALA A 170 -15.43 -4.72 5.00
C ALA A 170 -15.21 -3.32 4.42
N MET A 171 -14.10 -2.71 4.79
CA MET A 171 -13.74 -1.36 4.34
C MET A 171 -13.88 -1.21 2.82
N THR A 172 -14.66 -0.22 2.40
CA THR A 172 -14.74 0.20 1.01
C THR A 172 -13.57 1.12 0.63
N TYR A 173 -13.53 1.60 -0.62
CA TYR A 173 -12.59 2.64 -1.03
C TYR A 173 -12.73 3.93 -0.21
N TYR A 174 -13.94 4.26 0.22
CA TYR A 174 -14.22 5.44 1.04
C TYR A 174 -13.51 5.43 2.40
N GLY A 175 -13.22 4.25 2.95
CA GLY A 175 -12.50 4.09 4.20
C GLY A 175 -10.99 4.28 4.11
N ARG A 176 -10.42 4.31 2.90
CA ARG A 176 -8.97 4.32 2.70
C ARG A 176 -8.36 5.71 2.84
N TRP A 177 -7.13 5.78 3.32
CA TRP A 177 -6.37 7.04 3.45
C TRP A 177 -6.31 7.84 2.15
N THR A 178 -6.06 7.18 1.02
CA THR A 178 -6.03 7.83 -0.30
C THR A 178 -7.31 8.59 -0.58
N TYR A 179 -8.48 7.97 -0.41
CA TYR A 179 -9.75 8.64 -0.58
C TYR A 179 -9.92 9.83 0.37
N LYS A 180 -9.57 9.66 1.66
CA LYS A 180 -9.68 10.71 2.69
C LYS A 180 -8.92 11.98 2.28
N PHE A 181 -7.66 11.83 1.87
CA PHE A 181 -6.85 12.96 1.42
C PHE A 181 -7.36 13.56 0.09
N GLU A 182 -7.79 12.73 -0.85
CA GLU A 182 -8.35 13.18 -2.11
C GLU A 182 -9.65 13.95 -1.92
N GLU A 183 -10.56 13.46 -1.05
CA GLU A 183 -11.82 14.15 -0.80
C GLU A 183 -11.60 15.46 -0.05
N ALA A 184 -10.76 15.48 0.97
CA ALA A 184 -10.38 16.73 1.65
C ALA A 184 -9.83 17.78 0.66
N ALA A 185 -8.99 17.35 -0.28
CA ALA A 185 -8.48 18.22 -1.33
C ALA A 185 -9.59 18.70 -2.29
N ARG A 186 -10.51 17.82 -2.70
CA ARG A 186 -11.68 18.19 -3.55
C ARG A 186 -12.57 19.22 -2.86
N GLN A 187 -12.73 19.12 -1.55
CA GLN A 187 -13.48 20.07 -0.73
C GLN A 187 -12.70 21.37 -0.42
N GLY A 188 -11.45 21.47 -0.88
CA GLY A 188 -10.63 22.67 -0.71
C GLY A 188 -10.02 22.83 0.68
N ALA A 189 -9.95 21.80 1.49
CA ALA A 189 -9.31 21.85 2.80
C ALA A 189 -7.82 22.19 2.69
N ALA A 190 -7.28 22.92 3.67
CA ALA A 190 -5.84 23.23 3.77
C ALA A 190 -5.02 22.04 4.28
N GLY A 191 -5.61 21.23 5.16
CA GLY A 191 -5.02 20.05 5.74
C GLY A 191 -6.05 18.99 6.09
N ALA A 192 -5.58 17.77 6.37
CA ALA A 192 -6.42 16.66 6.79
C ALA A 192 -5.74 15.89 7.92
N ILE A 193 -6.48 15.60 8.97
CA ILE A 193 -6.06 14.76 10.10
C ILE A 193 -6.97 13.54 10.11
N ILE A 194 -6.36 12.36 10.07
CA ILE A 194 -7.07 11.09 10.17
C ILE A 194 -6.82 10.52 11.57
N ILE A 195 -7.88 10.29 12.32
CA ILE A 195 -7.84 9.57 13.58
C ILE A 195 -7.90 8.08 13.22
N HIS A 196 -6.88 7.35 13.64
CA HIS A 196 -6.76 5.92 13.39
C HIS A 196 -7.12 5.18 14.68
N GLU A 197 -8.13 4.31 14.60
CA GLU A 197 -8.60 3.45 15.70
C GLU A 197 -7.84 2.11 15.71
#